data_314c78a56e712beb0496cc343177dece
#
_entry.id   314c78a56e712beb0496cc343177dece
#
_cell.length_a   1.000
_cell.length_b   1.000
_cell.length_c   1.000
_cell.angle_alpha   90.00
_cell.angle_beta   90.00
_cell.angle_gamma   90.00
#
_symmetry.space_group_name_H-M   'P 1'
#
loop_
_entity.id
_entity.type
_entity.pdbx_description
1 polymer ?
#
loop_
_entity_poly.entity_id
_entity_poly.type
_entity_poly.pdbx_seq_one_letter_code
_entity_poly.pdbx_strand_id
1 'polypeptide(L)'
;MPLKLMPSPLINKTFVNEALNYHERGLHYGDGLFETLLKIDGEIPNWQLHYQRLVKGCKKLYLPIPDLSWLENKVTEVTSNTDTCVVKIMVTRGVGGRGLNLPEADQSSVFVLSYPYTRPGNDALKVSVCNTRLPINANLSGLKHLNRLDYVLATIELNNKQDKDEAILCDTEGFIVEGIISNLFFSKSCQLFTPSL
;
A
#
# COMPACT_ATOMS: atom_id res chain seq x y z
N MET A 1 -21.58 -17.32 -3.53
CA MET A 1 -21.67 -16.57 -2.27
C MET A 1 -21.77 -15.09 -2.61
N PRO A 2 -22.74 -14.34 -2.08
CA PRO A 2 -22.79 -12.91 -2.37
C PRO A 2 -21.59 -12.23 -1.73
N LEU A 3 -20.88 -11.40 -2.49
CA LEU A 3 -19.85 -10.49 -2.01
C LEU A 3 -20.39 -9.77 -0.77
N LYS A 4 -19.84 -10.07 0.40
CA LYS A 4 -20.03 -9.27 1.58
C LYS A 4 -19.37 -7.93 1.30
N LEU A 5 -20.18 -6.90 1.05
CA LEU A 5 -19.70 -5.52 1.08
C LEU A 5 -19.06 -5.31 2.45
N MET A 6 -17.74 -5.14 2.47
CA MET A 6 -17.07 -4.64 3.66
C MET A 6 -17.73 -3.31 4.06
N PRO A 7 -17.95 -3.05 5.36
CA PRO A 7 -18.43 -1.74 5.79
C PRO A 7 -17.51 -0.68 5.19
N SER A 8 -18.10 0.37 4.64
CA SER A 8 -17.36 1.50 4.09
C SER A 8 -16.26 1.91 5.08
N PRO A 9 -15.02 2.07 4.65
CA PRO A 9 -13.97 2.55 5.52
C PRO A 9 -14.46 3.86 6.14
N LEU A 10 -14.32 4.00 7.44
CA LEU A 10 -14.53 5.27 8.12
C LEU A 10 -13.45 6.21 7.55
N ILE A 11 -13.82 6.95 6.49
CA ILE A 11 -13.03 8.06 6.00
C ILE A 11 -13.17 9.13 7.08
N ASN A 12 -12.32 9.05 8.09
CA ASN A 12 -12.13 10.17 8.99
C ASN A 12 -11.42 11.24 8.16
N LYS A 13 -12.23 12.11 7.59
CA LYS A 13 -11.87 13.28 6.79
C LYS A 13 -11.03 14.27 7.59
N THR A 14 -9.79 13.93 7.89
CA THR A 14 -8.95 14.88 8.58
C THR A 14 -8.12 15.73 7.61
N PHE A 15 -8.17 15.44 6.30
CA PHE A 15 -7.41 16.20 5.30
C PHE A 15 -8.13 16.55 4.01
N VAL A 16 -9.36 16.11 3.83
CA VAL A 16 -10.18 16.63 2.74
C VAL A 16 -11.48 17.02 3.39
N ASN A 17 -11.58 18.25 3.85
CA ASN A 17 -12.84 18.87 4.28
C ASN A 17 -13.85 18.98 3.14
N GLU A 18 -13.51 18.42 1.99
CA GLU A 18 -14.28 18.45 0.75
C GLU A 18 -14.19 17.06 0.08
N ALA A 19 -15.15 16.76 -0.80
CA ALA A 19 -15.08 15.59 -1.64
C ALA A 19 -13.75 15.53 -2.38
N LEU A 20 -13.17 14.32 -2.54
CA LEU A 20 -11.94 14.12 -3.30
C LEU A 20 -12.04 14.86 -4.63
N ASN A 21 -11.08 15.74 -4.90
CA ASN A 21 -11.07 16.49 -6.13
C ASN A 21 -10.83 15.54 -7.31
N TYR A 22 -11.68 15.58 -8.33
CA TYR A 22 -11.54 14.71 -9.50
C TYR A 22 -10.28 15.00 -10.35
N HIS A 23 -9.59 16.13 -10.11
CA HIS A 23 -8.28 16.46 -10.68
C HIS A 23 -7.10 15.94 -9.86
N GLU A 24 -7.34 15.10 -8.84
CA GLU A 24 -6.30 14.49 -8.04
C GLU A 24 -5.40 13.60 -8.90
N ARG A 25 -4.09 13.91 -8.95
CA ARG A 25 -3.14 13.17 -9.80
C ARG A 25 -2.90 11.74 -9.34
N GLY A 26 -3.08 11.49 -8.05
CA GLY A 26 -3.07 10.12 -7.52
C GLY A 26 -4.16 9.26 -8.18
N LEU A 27 -5.34 9.84 -8.45
CA LEU A 27 -6.44 9.17 -9.16
C LEU A 27 -6.16 9.01 -10.66
N HIS A 28 -5.64 10.05 -11.33
CA HIS A 28 -5.44 10.06 -12.77
C HIS A 28 -4.24 9.23 -13.24
N TYR A 29 -3.16 9.24 -12.47
CA TYR A 29 -1.84 8.73 -12.90
C TYR A 29 -1.21 7.76 -11.91
N GLY A 30 -1.83 7.53 -10.74
CA GLY A 30 -1.14 6.86 -9.65
C GLY A 30 0.09 7.63 -9.16
N ASP A 31 0.11 8.97 -9.34
CA ASP A 31 1.23 9.86 -8.99
C ASP A 31 1.30 10.04 -7.47
N GLY A 32 1.83 9.02 -6.80
CA GLY A 32 1.93 8.99 -5.35
C GLY A 32 2.43 7.65 -4.79
N LEU A 33 2.51 7.61 -3.49
CA LEU A 33 3.03 6.53 -2.67
C LEU A 33 2.02 6.14 -1.59
N PHE A 34 2.20 4.96 -1.02
CA PHE A 34 1.42 4.57 0.15
C PHE A 34 2.22 3.71 1.12
N GLU A 35 1.79 3.72 2.37
CA GLU A 35 2.19 2.77 3.40
C GLU A 35 0.96 2.08 3.98
N THR A 36 1.16 0.85 4.46
CA THR A 36 0.14 0.10 5.19
C THR A 36 0.80 -0.41 6.45
N LEU A 37 0.26 -0.03 7.59
CA LEU A 37 0.81 -0.29 8.91
C LEU A 37 -0.23 -1.03 9.73
N LEU A 38 0.23 -1.93 10.58
CA LEU A 38 -0.61 -2.55 11.60
C LEU A 38 -0.39 -1.80 12.91
N LYS A 39 -1.48 -1.24 13.47
CA LYS A 39 -1.52 -0.85 14.88
C LYS A 39 -2.03 -2.04 15.66
N ILE A 40 -1.32 -2.45 16.70
CA ILE A 40 -1.70 -3.56 17.57
C ILE A 40 -1.34 -3.20 19.01
N ASP A 41 -2.27 -3.41 19.93
CA ASP A 41 -2.13 -3.07 21.34
C ASP A 41 -1.67 -1.61 21.57
N GLY A 42 -2.17 -0.70 20.73
CA GLY A 42 -1.85 0.74 20.80
C GLY A 42 -0.57 1.15 20.08
N GLU A 43 0.29 0.23 19.69
CA GLU A 43 1.58 0.49 19.06
C GLU A 43 1.60 0.17 17.56
N ILE A 44 2.47 0.83 16.80
CA ILE A 44 2.73 0.53 15.40
C ILE A 44 4.17 0.00 15.28
N PRO A 45 4.34 -1.33 15.18
CA PRO A 45 5.67 -1.92 14.99
C PRO A 45 6.34 -1.36 13.73
N ASN A 46 7.65 -1.16 13.81
CA ASN A 46 8.47 -0.69 12.68
C ASN A 46 8.05 0.66 12.07
N TRP A 47 7.38 1.53 12.84
CA TRP A 47 6.97 2.88 12.40
C TRP A 47 8.10 3.63 11.66
N GLN A 48 9.30 3.64 12.24
CA GLN A 48 10.45 4.33 11.65
C GLN A 48 10.86 3.76 10.29
N LEU A 49 10.78 2.45 10.09
CA LEU A 49 11.10 1.82 8.80
C LEU A 49 10.06 2.18 7.73
N HIS A 50 8.78 2.21 8.10
CA HIS A 50 7.70 2.66 7.22
C HIS A 50 7.89 4.12 6.80
N TYR A 51 8.17 5.00 7.78
CA TYR A 51 8.43 6.41 7.49
C TYR A 51 9.67 6.62 6.61
N GLN A 52 10.77 5.91 6.89
CA GLN A 52 11.99 5.98 6.07
C GLN A 52 11.73 5.54 4.63
N ARG A 53 10.92 4.48 4.40
CA ARG A 53 10.54 4.05 3.05
C ARG A 53 9.68 5.10 2.36
N LEU A 54 8.71 5.69 3.06
CA LEU A 54 7.90 6.78 2.53
C LEU A 54 8.78 7.98 2.13
N VAL A 55 9.71 8.40 2.99
CA VAL A 55 10.68 9.48 2.72
C VAL A 55 11.55 9.17 1.49
N LYS A 56 12.07 7.94 1.39
CA LYS A 56 12.83 7.49 0.22
C LYS A 56 11.99 7.61 -1.06
N GLY A 57 10.74 7.18 -1.01
CA GLY A 57 9.82 7.28 -2.12
C GLY A 57 9.50 8.73 -2.49
N CYS A 58 9.20 9.58 -1.51
CA CYS A 58 8.96 11.01 -1.73
C CYS A 58 10.15 11.68 -2.42
N LYS A 59 11.37 11.44 -1.96
CA LYS A 59 12.58 11.94 -2.61
C LYS A 59 12.70 11.49 -4.05
N LYS A 60 12.45 10.20 -4.34
CA LYS A 60 12.55 9.62 -5.68
C LYS A 60 11.52 10.20 -6.65
N LEU A 61 10.30 10.48 -6.17
CA LEU A 61 9.23 11.06 -6.98
C LEU A 61 9.18 12.60 -6.91
N TYR A 62 10.12 13.25 -6.22
CA TYR A 62 10.10 14.69 -5.99
C TYR A 62 8.78 15.18 -5.38
N LEU A 63 8.27 14.41 -4.41
CA LEU A 63 7.12 14.78 -3.59
C LEU A 63 7.60 15.44 -2.29
N PRO A 64 6.86 16.42 -1.76
CA PRO A 64 7.10 16.91 -0.42
C PRO A 64 7.04 15.78 0.61
N ILE A 65 7.92 15.85 1.58
CA ILE A 65 8.00 14.85 2.65
C ILE A 65 7.08 15.30 3.79
N PRO A 66 6.05 14.52 4.16
CA PRO A 66 5.24 14.85 5.32
C PRO A 66 6.11 14.93 6.59
N ASP A 67 5.89 15.96 7.40
CA ASP A 67 6.56 16.06 8.69
C ASP A 67 6.23 14.87 9.58
N LEU A 68 7.24 14.31 10.26
CA LEU A 68 7.10 13.11 11.06
C LEU A 68 6.08 13.30 12.20
N SER A 69 6.27 14.36 13.00
CA SER A 69 5.44 14.62 14.18
C SER A 69 4.00 14.90 13.78
N TRP A 70 3.83 15.62 12.68
CA TRP A 70 2.52 15.88 12.12
C TRP A 70 1.83 14.59 11.67
N LEU A 71 2.55 13.68 11.00
CA LEU A 71 2.01 12.40 10.53
C LEU A 71 1.65 11.49 11.70
N GLU A 72 2.48 11.44 12.75
CA GLU A 72 2.22 10.71 14.00
C GLU A 72 0.93 11.21 14.68
N ASN A 73 0.77 12.52 14.77
CA ASN A 73 -0.45 13.12 15.31
C ASN A 73 -1.68 12.73 14.51
N LYS A 74 -1.58 12.70 13.17
CA LYS A 74 -2.70 12.31 12.31
C LYS A 74 -3.05 10.85 12.40
N VAL A 75 -2.06 9.98 12.51
CA VAL A 75 -2.28 8.55 12.76
C VAL A 75 -2.97 8.35 14.11
N THR A 76 -2.51 9.03 15.14
CA THR A 76 -3.13 9.01 16.48
C THR A 76 -4.58 9.45 16.43
N GLU A 77 -4.88 10.54 15.71
CA GLU A 77 -6.24 11.07 15.56
C GLU A 77 -7.19 10.06 14.91
N VAL A 78 -6.80 9.47 13.75
CA VAL A 78 -7.67 8.52 13.02
C VAL A 78 -7.80 7.17 13.70
N THR A 79 -6.94 6.86 14.67
CA THR A 79 -6.94 5.60 15.44
C THR A 79 -7.33 5.77 16.90
N SER A 80 -7.84 6.94 17.28
CA SER A 80 -8.15 7.28 18.68
C SER A 80 -9.14 6.33 19.36
N ASN A 81 -10.03 5.70 18.59
CA ASN A 81 -11.10 4.84 19.09
C ASN A 81 -10.76 3.33 19.02
N THR A 82 -9.51 2.96 18.69
CA THR A 82 -9.13 1.54 18.57
C THR A 82 -7.65 1.34 18.82
N ASP A 83 -7.33 0.27 19.55
CA ASP A 83 -5.94 -0.14 19.80
C ASP A 83 -5.40 -1.10 18.74
N THR A 84 -6.30 -1.65 17.91
CA THR A 84 -5.91 -2.59 16.85
C THR A 84 -6.63 -2.26 15.56
N CYS A 85 -5.86 -1.87 14.53
CA CYS A 85 -6.40 -1.53 13.21
C CYS A 85 -5.29 -1.54 12.16
N VAL A 86 -5.68 -1.52 10.89
CA VAL A 86 -4.76 -1.24 9.78
C VAL A 86 -4.81 0.26 9.49
N VAL A 87 -3.65 0.90 9.45
CA VAL A 87 -3.51 2.29 9.01
C VAL A 87 -2.96 2.31 7.60
N LYS A 88 -3.60 3.07 6.72
CA LYS A 88 -3.09 3.34 5.37
C LYS A 88 -2.77 4.83 5.24
N ILE A 89 -1.54 5.12 4.87
CA ILE A 89 -1.06 6.46 4.56
C ILE A 89 -0.86 6.54 3.06
N MET A 90 -1.38 7.57 2.41
CA MET A 90 -1.10 7.84 1.00
C MET A 90 -0.59 9.28 0.86
N VAL A 91 0.45 9.45 0.06
CA VAL A 91 0.99 10.76 -0.31
C VAL A 91 0.93 10.87 -1.83
N THR A 92 0.24 11.86 -2.34
CA THR A 92 0.10 12.11 -3.77
C THR A 92 0.64 13.49 -4.13
N ARG A 93 0.84 13.74 -5.41
CA ARG A 93 1.19 15.10 -5.87
C ARG A 93 0.06 16.09 -5.74
N GLY A 94 -1.15 15.62 -5.42
CA GLY A 94 -2.31 16.49 -5.27
C GLY A 94 -3.01 16.84 -6.56
N VAL A 95 -3.70 17.96 -6.54
CA VAL A 95 -4.51 18.42 -7.66
C VAL A 95 -3.62 18.95 -8.78
N GLY A 96 -3.92 18.56 -10.01
CA GLY A 96 -3.20 19.03 -11.20
C GLY A 96 -4.12 19.35 -12.36
N GLY A 97 -3.54 19.95 -13.40
CA GLY A 97 -4.22 20.20 -14.65
C GLY A 97 -4.29 18.97 -15.56
N ARG A 98 -4.70 19.20 -16.79
CA ARG A 98 -4.73 18.16 -17.84
C ARG A 98 -3.30 17.76 -18.24
N GLY A 99 -3.08 16.47 -18.36
CA GLY A 99 -1.83 15.90 -18.87
C GLY A 99 -0.76 15.71 -17.77
N LEU A 100 0.46 15.44 -18.19
CA LEU A 100 1.54 15.04 -17.29
C LEU A 100 2.34 16.22 -16.72
N ASN A 101 2.09 17.45 -17.15
CA ASN A 101 2.75 18.62 -16.59
C ASN A 101 2.55 18.69 -15.08
N LEU A 102 3.62 18.95 -14.36
CA LEU A 102 3.56 19.09 -12.92
C LEU A 102 2.86 20.42 -12.56
N PRO A 103 2.13 20.47 -11.44
CA PRO A 103 1.56 21.73 -10.95
C PRO A 103 2.68 22.72 -10.60
N GLU A 104 2.43 24.01 -10.80
CA GLU A 104 3.42 25.08 -10.52
C GLU A 104 3.71 25.24 -9.02
N ALA A 105 2.73 24.96 -8.18
CA ALA A 105 2.87 25.02 -6.73
C ALA A 105 2.76 23.61 -6.13
N ASP A 106 3.36 23.41 -4.95
CA ASP A 106 3.15 22.21 -4.16
C ASP A 106 1.69 22.15 -3.70
N GLN A 107 0.98 21.15 -4.21
CA GLN A 107 -0.40 20.85 -3.86
C GLN A 107 -0.54 19.40 -3.36
N SER A 108 0.54 18.83 -2.83
CA SER A 108 0.54 17.45 -2.37
C SER A 108 -0.59 17.18 -1.38
N SER A 109 -1.20 16.02 -1.51
CA SER A 109 -2.23 15.56 -0.59
C SER A 109 -1.72 14.41 0.24
N VAL A 110 -2.04 14.40 1.53
CA VAL A 110 -1.75 13.29 2.43
C VAL A 110 -3.06 12.76 2.99
N PHE A 111 -3.31 11.47 2.76
CA PHE A 111 -4.48 10.77 3.26
C PHE A 111 -4.04 9.79 4.33
N VAL A 112 -4.69 9.83 5.49
CA VAL A 112 -4.48 8.87 6.58
C VAL A 112 -5.82 8.21 6.89
N LEU A 113 -5.89 6.90 6.72
CA LEU A 113 -7.11 6.10 6.84
C LEU A 113 -6.89 4.99 7.85
N SER A 114 -7.92 4.64 8.62
CA SER A 114 -7.92 3.45 9.46
C SER A 114 -8.98 2.45 9.00
N TYR A 115 -8.63 1.17 9.09
CA TYR A 115 -9.49 0.04 8.71
C TYR A 115 -9.55 -0.97 9.85
N PRO A 116 -10.68 -1.63 10.07
CA PRO A 116 -10.73 -2.77 10.98
C PRO A 116 -9.68 -3.81 10.63
N TYR A 117 -9.06 -4.41 11.64
CA TYR A 117 -8.14 -5.53 11.47
C TYR A 117 -8.72 -6.78 12.10
N THR A 118 -8.68 -7.86 11.35
CA THR A 118 -8.95 -9.20 11.87
C THR A 118 -7.68 -10.02 11.79
N ARG A 119 -7.21 -10.49 12.94
CA ARG A 119 -6.01 -11.33 12.97
C ARG A 119 -6.26 -12.60 12.16
N PRO A 120 -5.40 -12.91 11.16
CA PRO A 120 -5.52 -14.16 10.43
C PRO A 120 -5.31 -15.35 11.37
N GLY A 121 -5.93 -16.48 11.05
CA GLY A 121 -5.66 -17.75 11.74
C GLY A 121 -4.20 -18.19 11.54
N ASN A 122 -3.82 -19.23 12.29
CA ASN A 122 -2.49 -19.82 12.18
C ASN A 122 -2.45 -21.00 11.18
N ASP A 123 -3.50 -21.19 10.40
CA ASP A 123 -3.59 -22.28 9.44
C ASP A 123 -2.65 -22.04 8.25
N ALA A 124 -2.13 -23.13 7.69
CA ALA A 124 -1.35 -23.06 6.48
C ALA A 124 -2.21 -22.57 5.30
N LEU A 125 -1.71 -21.56 4.58
CA LEU A 125 -2.38 -21.03 3.41
C LEU A 125 -2.16 -21.90 2.18
N LYS A 126 -3.18 -22.05 1.36
CA LYS A 126 -3.07 -22.66 0.03
C LYS A 126 -2.61 -21.60 -0.96
N VAL A 127 -1.41 -21.73 -1.47
CA VAL A 127 -0.78 -20.75 -2.34
C VAL A 127 -0.68 -21.28 -3.77
N SER A 128 -0.84 -20.39 -4.76
CA SER A 128 -0.57 -20.68 -6.17
C SER A 128 0.41 -19.67 -6.76
N VAL A 129 1.04 -20.02 -7.87
CA VAL A 129 1.81 -19.04 -8.64
C VAL A 129 0.87 -18.36 -9.64
N CYS A 130 0.89 -17.03 -9.71
CA CYS A 130 0.14 -16.24 -10.68
C CYS A 130 0.73 -16.35 -12.09
N ASN A 131 -0.14 -16.29 -13.10
CA ASN A 131 0.27 -16.05 -14.49
C ASN A 131 0.59 -14.56 -14.73
N THR A 132 -0.12 -13.66 -14.06
CA THR A 132 0.19 -12.23 -14.04
C THR A 132 1.63 -12.01 -13.59
N ARG A 133 2.39 -11.24 -14.39
CA ARG A 133 3.80 -10.94 -14.12
C ARG A 133 3.98 -9.48 -13.74
N LEU A 134 4.86 -9.24 -12.78
CA LEU A 134 5.25 -7.88 -12.40
C LEU A 134 6.28 -7.36 -13.41
N PRO A 135 6.12 -6.13 -13.94
CA PRO A 135 7.12 -5.55 -14.82
C PRO A 135 8.39 -5.21 -14.05
N ILE A 136 9.55 -5.45 -14.65
CA ILE A 136 10.83 -4.99 -14.14
C ILE A 136 10.95 -3.50 -14.47
N ASN A 137 10.74 -2.64 -13.49
CA ASN A 137 10.81 -1.19 -13.67
C ASN A 137 11.88 -0.58 -12.75
N ALA A 138 13.08 -0.37 -13.27
CA ALA A 138 14.20 0.17 -12.52
C ALA A 138 13.93 1.57 -11.89
N ASN A 139 13.01 2.35 -12.45
CA ASN A 139 12.66 3.66 -11.91
C ASN A 139 11.72 3.59 -10.70
N LEU A 140 10.86 2.57 -10.64
CA LEU A 140 9.84 2.41 -9.59
C LEU A 140 10.17 1.28 -8.62
N SER A 141 11.18 0.47 -8.90
CA SER A 141 11.62 -0.63 -8.02
C SER A 141 11.98 -0.12 -6.63
N GLY A 142 11.54 -0.84 -5.61
CA GLY A 142 11.72 -0.49 -4.21
C GLY A 142 10.81 0.66 -3.71
N LEU A 143 9.90 1.18 -4.55
CA LEU A 143 8.88 2.14 -4.15
C LEU A 143 7.53 1.47 -3.90
N LYS A 144 6.87 1.87 -2.81
CA LYS A 144 5.48 1.48 -2.56
C LYS A 144 4.53 2.51 -3.19
N HIS A 145 4.49 2.50 -4.54
CA HIS A 145 3.74 3.47 -5.35
C HIS A 145 2.28 3.05 -5.57
N LEU A 146 1.43 4.00 -5.98
CA LEU A 146 -0.02 3.78 -6.18
C LEU A 146 -0.38 3.00 -7.46
N ASN A 147 0.55 2.79 -8.38
CA ASN A 147 0.31 1.99 -9.60
C ASN A 147 0.28 0.50 -9.24
N ARG A 148 -0.90 -0.04 -8.95
CA ARG A 148 -1.11 -1.41 -8.44
C ARG A 148 -2.01 -2.25 -9.35
N LEU A 149 -2.15 -1.89 -10.63
CA LEU A 149 -3.02 -2.65 -11.54
C LEU A 149 -2.57 -4.09 -11.74
N ASP A 150 -1.25 -4.36 -11.77
CA ASP A 150 -0.73 -5.73 -11.86
C ASP A 150 -1.18 -6.59 -10.66
N TYR A 151 -1.19 -6.01 -9.46
CA TYR A 151 -1.69 -6.66 -8.25
C TYR A 151 -3.21 -6.86 -8.28
N VAL A 152 -3.95 -5.91 -8.86
CA VAL A 152 -5.40 -6.06 -9.07
C VAL A 152 -5.67 -7.21 -10.04
N LEU A 153 -4.94 -7.29 -11.15
CA LEU A 153 -5.05 -8.41 -12.10
C LEU A 153 -4.72 -9.75 -11.45
N ALA A 154 -3.66 -9.80 -10.65
CA ALA A 154 -3.30 -10.98 -9.88
C ALA A 154 -4.39 -11.38 -8.88
N THR A 155 -5.02 -10.40 -8.22
CA THR A 155 -6.16 -10.64 -7.31
C THR A 155 -7.36 -11.21 -8.08
N ILE A 156 -7.66 -10.70 -9.27
CA ILE A 156 -8.72 -11.23 -10.13
C ILE A 156 -8.41 -12.67 -10.53
N GLU A 157 -7.16 -12.97 -10.91
CA GLU A 157 -6.72 -14.32 -11.23
C GLU A 157 -6.87 -15.26 -10.02
N LEU A 158 -6.47 -14.82 -8.83
CA LEU A 158 -6.60 -15.59 -7.58
C LEU A 158 -8.06 -15.89 -7.26
N ASN A 159 -8.95 -14.89 -7.37
CA ASN A 159 -10.37 -15.03 -7.08
C ASN A 159 -11.08 -16.04 -8.01
N ASN A 160 -10.55 -16.28 -9.21
CA ASN A 160 -11.04 -17.30 -10.12
C ASN A 160 -10.56 -18.73 -9.74
N LYS A 161 -9.65 -18.86 -8.78
CA LYS A 161 -9.14 -20.12 -8.22
C LYS A 161 -9.82 -20.38 -6.87
N GLN A 162 -10.91 -21.13 -6.86
CA GLN A 162 -11.84 -21.27 -5.72
C GLN A 162 -11.25 -21.80 -4.40
N ASP A 163 -10.04 -22.34 -4.40
CA ASP A 163 -9.43 -23.04 -3.26
C ASP A 163 -8.04 -22.49 -2.88
N LYS A 164 -7.72 -21.25 -3.24
CA LYS A 164 -6.46 -20.61 -2.93
C LYS A 164 -6.66 -19.36 -2.08
N ASP A 165 -5.77 -19.17 -1.12
CA ASP A 165 -5.82 -18.08 -0.15
C ASP A 165 -4.89 -16.92 -0.55
N GLU A 166 -3.78 -17.24 -1.24
CA GLU A 166 -2.77 -16.26 -1.65
C GLU A 166 -2.10 -16.71 -2.96
N ALA A 167 -1.44 -15.80 -3.66
CA ALA A 167 -0.64 -16.14 -4.82
C ALA A 167 0.75 -15.49 -4.81
N ILE A 168 1.71 -16.24 -5.32
CA ILE A 168 3.08 -15.80 -5.53
C ILE A 168 3.17 -15.09 -6.87
N LEU A 169 3.71 -13.90 -6.87
CA LEU A 169 4.00 -13.08 -8.03
C LEU A 169 5.45 -13.27 -8.47
N CYS A 170 5.63 -13.43 -9.77
CA CYS A 170 6.94 -13.43 -10.39
C CYS A 170 7.07 -12.23 -11.31
N ASP A 171 8.29 -11.81 -11.59
CA ASP A 171 8.59 -10.82 -12.61
C ASP A 171 8.48 -11.38 -14.03
N THR A 172 8.76 -10.53 -15.02
CA THR A 172 8.74 -10.92 -16.45
C THR A 172 9.84 -11.91 -16.84
N GLU A 173 10.88 -12.07 -16.02
CA GLU A 173 11.95 -13.07 -16.20
C GLU A 173 11.67 -14.38 -15.46
N GLY A 174 10.61 -14.42 -14.65
CA GLY A 174 10.18 -15.59 -13.89
C GLY A 174 10.76 -15.69 -12.48
N PHE A 175 11.49 -14.69 -12.00
CA PHE A 175 11.96 -14.66 -10.62
C PHE A 175 10.83 -14.34 -9.65
N ILE A 176 10.82 -15.03 -8.52
CA ILE A 176 9.85 -14.79 -7.44
C ILE A 176 10.11 -13.41 -6.83
N VAL A 177 9.04 -12.61 -6.69
CA VAL A 177 9.11 -11.26 -6.11
C VAL A 177 8.45 -11.21 -4.74
N GLU A 178 7.14 -11.38 -4.67
CA GLU A 178 6.36 -11.28 -3.42
C GLU A 178 5.00 -11.98 -3.55
N GLY A 179 4.18 -12.00 -2.51
CA GLY A 179 2.77 -12.32 -2.61
C GLY A 179 1.95 -11.14 -3.09
N ILE A 180 0.65 -11.33 -3.38
CA ILE A 180 -0.24 -10.21 -3.77
C ILE A 180 -0.27 -9.13 -2.68
N ILE A 181 -0.36 -9.55 -1.41
CA ILE A 181 -0.38 -8.65 -0.25
C ILE A 181 0.70 -8.98 0.78
N SER A 182 1.48 -10.05 0.57
CA SER A 182 2.40 -10.64 1.55
C SER A 182 3.84 -10.57 1.07
N ASN A 183 4.79 -10.43 2.01
CA ASN A 183 6.19 -10.73 1.76
C ASN A 183 6.42 -12.24 1.77
N LEU A 184 7.46 -12.70 1.07
CA LEU A 184 7.84 -14.11 1.04
C LEU A 184 9.16 -14.34 1.76
N PHE A 185 9.20 -15.42 2.55
CA PHE A 185 10.40 -15.91 3.18
C PHE A 185 10.51 -17.41 2.93
N PHE A 186 11.70 -17.87 2.58
CA PHE A 186 11.99 -19.28 2.32
C PHE A 186 13.00 -19.77 3.34
N SER A 187 12.80 -20.98 3.86
CA SER A 187 13.76 -21.65 4.71
C SER A 187 14.41 -22.81 3.95
N LYS A 188 15.73 -22.85 3.90
CA LYS A 188 16.52 -23.97 3.35
C LYS A 188 17.77 -24.15 4.18
N SER A 189 18.03 -25.38 4.65
CA SER A 189 19.23 -25.74 5.42
C SER A 189 19.48 -24.78 6.61
N CYS A 190 18.43 -24.47 7.38
CA CYS A 190 18.46 -23.55 8.52
C CYS A 190 18.82 -22.08 8.15
N GLN A 191 18.78 -21.73 6.89
CA GLN A 191 18.95 -20.36 6.43
C GLN A 191 17.62 -19.78 5.95
N LEU A 192 17.39 -18.49 6.21
CA LEU A 192 16.20 -17.76 5.79
C LEU A 192 16.55 -16.88 4.60
N PHE A 193 15.73 -16.93 3.57
CA PHE A 193 15.88 -16.17 2.34
C PHE A 193 14.62 -15.36 2.08
N THR A 194 14.77 -14.21 1.48
CA THR A 194 13.67 -13.38 0.94
C THR A 194 14.12 -12.78 -0.39
N PRO A 195 13.20 -12.51 -1.33
CA PRO A 195 13.56 -11.79 -2.55
C PRO A 195 14.22 -10.44 -2.23
N SER A 196 15.23 -10.06 -3.01
CA SER A 196 15.85 -8.74 -2.90
C SER A 196 14.91 -7.66 -3.48
N LEU A 197 14.89 -6.50 -2.86
CA LEU A 197 14.14 -5.32 -3.34
C LEU A 197 14.89 -4.61 -4.46
#